data_c1e879998db9fd37047ff1308c1ba598
#
_entry.id   c1e879998db9fd37047ff1308c1ba598
#
_cell.length_a   1.000
_cell.length_b   1.000
_cell.length_c   1.000
_cell.angle_alpha   90.00
_cell.angle_beta   90.00
_cell.angle_gamma   90.00
#
_symmetry.space_group_name_H-M   'P 1'
#
loop_
_entity.id
_entity.type
_entity.pdbx_description
1 polymer ?
#
loop_
_entity_poly.entity_id
_entity_poly.type
_entity_poly.pdbx_seq_one_letter_code
_entity_poly.pdbx_strand_id
1 'polypeptide(L)'
;MNKREEVRNEILRTESPYILAELPTSFGKSKIALDVMADRCDSNSAILVVVPRVVLKSNWKDEFKKWGYEDFLSQVTFTTYISFPKMADHYDFVIFDEVHHLSQRCQDSLEGFTIDRAILLSATVSRDMKNQLTECFTGLLSIKVKVKEATEEGILPDPRVFLIPLSLDNTYENQVIVRNKSKGNAVQISYNRRWDYTGIKNRQIIITCTQQQYYDDMRSMIAWCKRRMFNTTFKNMFLKRSGDRLKWLSEQKTAYVKSLLDLLHKERTLTFCNGIPQTEALGKYCINSKNKKSATFIENFNDGKIGHITACNMLDEGINLVDCRVGIYASLNSSDRMIKQKLGRLLRHKDPIIIIPYFKNTRDEEIVQEMCKDYNPDLVKTITNLTELKL
;
A
#
# COMPACT_ATOMS: atom_id res chain seq x y z
N MET A 1 24.76 10.55 -17.29
CA MET A 1 23.94 9.31 -17.32
C MET A 1 23.01 9.43 -16.12
N ASN A 2 21.71 9.33 -16.29
CA ASN A 2 20.82 9.43 -15.15
C ASN A 2 20.79 8.09 -14.38
N LYS A 3 20.39 8.10 -13.13
CA LYS A 3 20.38 6.91 -12.25
C LYS A 3 19.59 5.73 -12.82
N ARG A 4 18.54 5.99 -13.60
CA ARG A 4 17.73 4.95 -14.27
C ARG A 4 18.55 4.19 -15.32
N GLU A 5 19.36 4.92 -16.10
CA GLU A 5 20.27 4.33 -17.10
C GLU A 5 21.44 3.60 -16.43
N GLU A 6 21.95 4.15 -15.33
CA GLU A 6 23.01 3.51 -14.53
C GLU A 6 22.53 2.15 -14.01
N VAL A 7 21.38 2.09 -13.34
CA VAL A 7 20.79 0.86 -12.81
C VAL A 7 20.48 -0.13 -13.93
N ARG A 8 19.90 0.34 -15.06
CA ARG A 8 19.67 -0.49 -16.23
C ARG A 8 20.95 -1.12 -16.74
N ASN A 9 22.00 -0.32 -16.90
CA ASN A 9 23.29 -0.78 -17.42
C ASN A 9 24.01 -1.71 -16.43
N GLU A 10 23.87 -1.48 -15.12
CA GLU A 10 24.36 -2.39 -14.08
C GLU A 10 23.69 -3.77 -14.21
N ILE A 11 22.37 -3.80 -14.38
CA ILE A 11 21.60 -5.04 -14.55
C ILE A 11 22.01 -5.76 -15.84
N LEU A 12 22.16 -5.06 -16.95
CA LEU A 12 22.56 -5.66 -18.25
C LEU A 12 23.98 -6.25 -18.22
N ARG A 13 24.89 -5.63 -17.47
CA ARG A 13 26.28 -6.09 -17.35
C ARG A 13 26.48 -7.28 -16.41
N THR A 14 25.48 -7.57 -15.55
CA THR A 14 25.63 -8.68 -14.60
C THR A 14 25.50 -10.04 -15.28
N GLU A 15 26.34 -10.98 -14.89
CA GLU A 15 26.25 -12.38 -15.32
C GLU A 15 25.30 -13.21 -14.45
N SER A 16 24.81 -12.64 -13.34
CA SER A 16 23.89 -13.37 -12.47
C SER A 16 22.62 -13.81 -13.22
N PRO A 17 22.23 -15.09 -13.15
CA PRO A 17 21.02 -15.57 -13.79
C PRO A 17 19.76 -14.98 -13.15
N TYR A 18 19.80 -14.65 -11.87
CA TYR A 18 18.66 -14.15 -11.11
C TYR A 18 18.92 -12.77 -10.54
N ILE A 19 18.01 -11.84 -10.79
CA ILE A 19 18.14 -10.45 -10.40
C ILE A 19 16.91 -10.01 -9.62
N LEU A 20 17.09 -9.56 -8.39
CA LEU A 20 16.07 -8.86 -7.62
C LEU A 20 16.23 -7.35 -7.80
N ALA A 21 15.33 -6.75 -8.55
CA ALA A 21 15.28 -5.30 -8.78
C ALA A 21 14.27 -4.64 -7.83
N GLU A 22 14.77 -4.13 -6.69
CA GLU A 22 13.98 -3.40 -5.68
C GLU A 22 13.98 -1.90 -6.02
N LEU A 23 13.06 -1.50 -6.90
CA LEU A 23 12.99 -0.17 -7.49
C LEU A 23 11.67 0.54 -7.15
N PRO A 24 11.67 1.86 -6.89
CA PRO A 24 10.45 2.60 -6.59
C PRO A 24 9.38 2.46 -7.67
N THR A 25 8.11 2.65 -7.30
CA THR A 25 7.04 2.80 -8.28
C THR A 25 7.33 4.01 -9.17
N SER A 26 7.02 3.92 -10.46
CA SER A 26 7.34 4.93 -11.49
C SER A 26 8.83 5.10 -11.82
N PHE A 27 9.72 4.27 -11.28
CA PHE A 27 11.13 4.25 -11.67
C PHE A 27 11.36 3.68 -13.09
N GLY A 28 10.41 2.92 -13.62
CA GLY A 28 10.52 2.29 -14.95
C GLY A 28 10.83 0.79 -14.89
N LYS A 29 10.42 0.09 -13.84
CA LYS A 29 10.63 -1.36 -13.65
C LYS A 29 10.30 -2.21 -14.88
N SER A 30 9.13 -1.99 -15.50
CA SER A 30 8.69 -2.76 -16.67
C SER A 30 9.64 -2.58 -17.85
N LYS A 31 10.08 -1.33 -18.13
CA LYS A 31 11.05 -1.06 -19.19
C LYS A 31 12.39 -1.77 -18.96
N ILE A 32 12.91 -1.69 -17.74
CA ILE A 32 14.17 -2.36 -17.36
C ILE A 32 14.04 -3.87 -17.55
N ALA A 33 12.93 -4.48 -17.10
CA ALA A 33 12.71 -5.91 -17.27
C ALA A 33 12.64 -6.35 -18.74
N LEU A 34 11.97 -5.55 -19.59
CA LEU A 34 11.87 -5.80 -21.02
C LEU A 34 13.23 -5.64 -21.71
N ASP A 35 14.02 -4.64 -21.33
CA ASP A 35 15.38 -4.46 -21.87
C ASP A 35 16.29 -5.65 -21.53
N VAL A 36 16.22 -6.15 -20.28
CA VAL A 36 16.97 -7.32 -19.83
C VAL A 36 16.50 -8.60 -20.52
N MET A 37 15.21 -8.75 -20.69
CA MET A 37 14.64 -9.87 -21.44
C MET A 37 15.12 -9.86 -22.88
N ALA A 38 15.04 -8.74 -23.57
CA ALA A 38 15.44 -8.61 -24.98
C ALA A 38 16.96 -8.80 -25.19
N ASP A 39 17.78 -8.45 -24.19
CA ASP A 39 19.23 -8.68 -24.21
C ASP A 39 19.58 -10.17 -24.05
N ARG A 40 18.72 -10.96 -23.41
CA ARG A 40 19.00 -12.35 -22.99
C ARG A 40 18.17 -13.41 -23.70
N CYS A 41 17.19 -13.02 -24.51
CA CYS A 41 16.28 -13.90 -25.22
C CYS A 41 16.36 -13.66 -26.74
N ASP A 42 16.13 -14.73 -27.48
CA ASP A 42 15.98 -14.71 -28.95
C ASP A 42 14.56 -15.09 -29.38
N SER A 43 14.36 -15.30 -30.70
CA SER A 43 13.07 -15.66 -31.28
C SER A 43 12.52 -17.03 -30.91
N ASN A 44 13.28 -17.86 -30.22
CA ASN A 44 12.88 -19.22 -29.82
C ASN A 44 12.74 -19.38 -28.30
N SER A 45 13.03 -18.34 -27.53
CA SER A 45 13.04 -18.39 -26.08
C SER A 45 11.65 -18.52 -25.48
N ALA A 46 11.44 -19.44 -24.56
CA ALA A 46 10.21 -19.56 -23.78
C ALA A 46 10.21 -18.53 -22.64
N ILE A 47 9.28 -17.60 -22.64
CA ILE A 47 9.22 -16.49 -21.68
C ILE A 47 7.95 -16.59 -20.83
N LEU A 48 8.09 -16.44 -19.52
CA LEU A 48 6.98 -16.41 -18.58
C LEU A 48 6.91 -15.05 -17.86
N VAL A 49 5.72 -14.44 -17.84
CA VAL A 49 5.44 -13.22 -17.04
C VAL A 49 4.41 -13.56 -15.97
N VAL A 50 4.84 -13.48 -14.71
CA VAL A 50 4.03 -13.78 -13.52
C VAL A 50 3.59 -12.48 -12.88
N VAL A 51 2.28 -12.28 -12.78
CA VAL A 51 1.67 -11.04 -12.27
C VAL A 51 0.73 -11.30 -11.08
N PRO A 52 0.52 -10.34 -10.18
CA PRO A 52 -0.39 -10.52 -9.04
C PRO A 52 -1.85 -10.71 -9.42
N ARG A 53 -2.31 -10.08 -10.50
CA ARG A 53 -3.74 -10.06 -10.89
C ARG A 53 -3.92 -10.20 -12.39
N VAL A 54 -5.06 -10.79 -12.79
CA VAL A 54 -5.40 -11.04 -14.21
C VAL A 54 -5.37 -9.76 -15.05
N VAL A 55 -5.87 -8.65 -14.53
CA VAL A 55 -5.89 -7.35 -15.23
C VAL A 55 -4.48 -6.86 -15.63
N LEU A 56 -3.44 -7.25 -14.88
CA LEU A 56 -2.07 -6.85 -15.20
C LEU A 56 -1.48 -7.57 -16.41
N LYS A 57 -2.08 -8.69 -16.83
CA LYS A 57 -1.66 -9.38 -18.06
C LYS A 57 -1.86 -8.49 -19.29
N SER A 58 -2.96 -7.74 -19.36
CA SER A 58 -3.20 -6.77 -20.45
C SER A 58 -2.22 -5.60 -20.36
N ASN A 59 -2.00 -5.07 -19.14
CA ASN A 59 -1.06 -3.96 -18.94
C ASN A 59 0.36 -4.33 -19.39
N TRP A 60 0.82 -5.55 -19.11
CA TRP A 60 2.11 -6.02 -19.58
C TRP A 60 2.17 -6.13 -21.11
N LYS A 61 1.12 -6.62 -21.76
CA LYS A 61 1.04 -6.62 -23.24
C LYS A 61 1.15 -5.22 -23.81
N ASP A 62 0.53 -4.23 -23.17
CA ASP A 62 0.62 -2.82 -23.58
C ASP A 62 2.03 -2.25 -23.33
N GLU A 63 2.71 -2.66 -22.25
CA GLU A 63 4.11 -2.28 -22.02
C GLU A 63 5.06 -2.88 -23.09
N PHE A 64 4.87 -4.15 -23.52
CA PHE A 64 5.62 -4.74 -24.64
C PHE A 64 5.48 -3.89 -25.92
N LYS A 65 4.25 -3.53 -26.29
CA LYS A 65 3.98 -2.70 -27.46
C LYS A 65 4.59 -1.29 -27.32
N LYS A 66 4.37 -0.66 -26.19
CA LYS A 66 4.84 0.70 -25.89
C LYS A 66 6.35 0.85 -26.04
N TRP A 67 7.09 -0.19 -25.71
CA TRP A 67 8.56 -0.17 -25.72
C TRP A 67 9.18 -0.84 -26.96
N GLY A 68 8.34 -1.27 -27.93
CA GLY A 68 8.80 -1.85 -29.20
C GLY A 68 9.31 -3.29 -29.06
N TYR A 69 8.72 -4.06 -28.13
CA TYR A 69 9.03 -5.48 -27.92
C TYR A 69 7.86 -6.39 -28.26
N GLU A 70 6.94 -5.95 -29.11
CA GLU A 70 5.75 -6.71 -29.50
C GLU A 70 6.06 -8.04 -30.20
N ASP A 71 7.20 -8.15 -30.88
CA ASP A 71 7.63 -9.37 -31.57
C ASP A 71 7.83 -10.55 -30.58
N PHE A 72 8.18 -10.27 -29.33
CA PHE A 72 8.28 -11.28 -28.30
C PHE A 72 6.94 -11.81 -27.80
N LEU A 73 5.82 -11.12 -28.05
CA LEU A 73 4.51 -11.50 -27.47
C LEU A 73 4.03 -12.90 -27.85
N SER A 74 4.46 -13.42 -29.02
CA SER A 74 4.14 -14.79 -29.45
C SER A 74 4.80 -15.88 -28.58
N GLN A 75 5.88 -15.53 -27.90
CA GLN A 75 6.70 -16.42 -27.07
C GLN A 75 6.38 -16.27 -25.57
N VAL A 76 5.58 -15.26 -25.20
CA VAL A 76 5.31 -14.91 -23.81
C VAL A 76 4.05 -15.59 -23.30
N THR A 77 4.20 -16.40 -22.27
CA THR A 77 3.09 -16.91 -21.47
C THR A 77 2.84 -15.96 -20.28
N PHE A 78 1.59 -15.54 -20.10
CA PHE A 78 1.19 -14.68 -18.98
C PHE A 78 0.40 -15.47 -17.95
N THR A 79 0.85 -15.49 -16.69
CA THR A 79 0.18 -16.17 -15.59
C THR A 79 -0.01 -15.28 -14.37
N THR A 80 -0.73 -15.74 -13.36
CA THR A 80 -0.82 -15.09 -12.05
C THR A 80 -0.14 -15.96 -11.00
N TYR A 81 0.27 -15.39 -9.84
CA TYR A 81 0.84 -16.16 -8.74
C TYR A 81 -0.07 -17.30 -8.28
N ILE A 82 -1.41 -17.14 -8.36
CA ILE A 82 -2.35 -18.22 -8.01
C ILE A 82 -2.25 -19.41 -8.97
N SER A 83 -2.03 -19.12 -10.25
CA SER A 83 -1.95 -20.14 -11.30
C SER A 83 -0.51 -20.62 -11.54
N PHE A 84 0.49 -19.90 -11.09
CA PHE A 84 1.92 -20.19 -11.27
C PHE A 84 2.28 -21.63 -10.94
N PRO A 85 1.85 -22.25 -9.82
CA PRO A 85 2.19 -23.66 -9.53
C PRO A 85 1.73 -24.68 -10.57
N LYS A 86 0.86 -24.30 -11.51
CA LYS A 86 0.37 -25.18 -12.60
C LYS A 86 1.15 -25.00 -13.90
N MET A 87 2.13 -24.10 -13.90
CA MET A 87 2.90 -23.71 -15.09
C MET A 87 4.29 -24.36 -15.11
N ALA A 88 4.49 -25.40 -14.27
CA ALA A 88 5.78 -26.10 -14.16
C ALA A 88 6.25 -26.60 -15.54
N ASP A 89 7.35 -26.05 -16.03
CA ASP A 89 7.97 -26.33 -17.32
C ASP A 89 9.36 -25.68 -17.35
N HIS A 90 10.02 -25.76 -18.51
CA HIS A 90 11.25 -25.02 -18.79
C HIS A 90 10.93 -23.62 -19.34
N TYR A 91 11.61 -22.59 -18.79
CA TYR A 91 11.56 -21.23 -19.26
C TYR A 91 12.98 -20.63 -19.34
N ASP A 92 13.33 -20.09 -20.50
CA ASP A 92 14.60 -19.40 -20.69
C ASP A 92 14.64 -18.08 -19.88
N PHE A 93 13.49 -17.43 -19.74
CA PHE A 93 13.38 -16.17 -18.99
C PHE A 93 12.05 -16.02 -18.24
N VAL A 94 12.11 -15.64 -16.97
CA VAL A 94 10.91 -15.37 -16.17
C VAL A 94 10.94 -13.95 -15.60
N ILE A 95 9.85 -13.20 -15.79
CA ILE A 95 9.59 -11.91 -15.15
C ILE A 95 8.60 -12.12 -14.01
N PHE A 96 9.02 -11.92 -12.76
CA PHE A 96 8.16 -11.89 -11.60
C PHE A 96 7.80 -10.44 -11.26
N ASP A 97 6.59 -10.00 -11.60
CA ASP A 97 6.11 -8.65 -11.25
C ASP A 97 5.53 -8.66 -9.84
N GLU A 98 5.94 -7.69 -9.03
CA GLU A 98 5.62 -7.58 -7.60
C GLU A 98 5.90 -8.90 -6.85
N VAL A 99 7.16 -9.35 -6.89
CA VAL A 99 7.61 -10.66 -6.37
C VAL A 99 7.24 -10.95 -4.92
N HIS A 100 6.90 -9.95 -4.14
CA HIS A 100 6.40 -10.13 -2.78
C HIS A 100 5.07 -10.94 -2.70
N HIS A 101 4.43 -11.23 -3.83
CA HIS A 101 3.30 -12.15 -3.95
C HIS A 101 3.72 -13.62 -4.11
N LEU A 102 5.00 -13.93 -4.23
CA LEU A 102 5.51 -15.29 -4.31
C LEU A 102 5.32 -15.98 -2.95
N SER A 103 4.12 -16.55 -2.74
CA SER A 103 3.74 -17.26 -1.51
C SER A 103 4.55 -18.54 -1.31
N GLN A 104 4.55 -19.11 -0.10
CA GLN A 104 5.21 -20.39 0.19
C GLN A 104 4.82 -21.48 -0.81
N ARG A 105 3.52 -21.59 -1.15
CA ARG A 105 3.04 -22.53 -2.16
C ARG A 105 3.68 -22.33 -3.53
N CYS A 106 3.93 -21.08 -3.93
CA CYS A 106 4.62 -20.79 -5.19
C CYS A 106 6.10 -21.15 -5.08
N GLN A 107 6.74 -20.88 -3.94
CA GLN A 107 8.12 -21.24 -3.68
C GLN A 107 8.30 -22.76 -3.72
N ASP A 108 7.44 -23.52 -3.04
CA ASP A 108 7.46 -24.98 -3.05
C ASP A 108 7.29 -25.56 -4.47
N SER A 109 6.53 -24.87 -5.34
CA SER A 109 6.33 -25.32 -6.72
C SER A 109 7.53 -25.08 -7.64
N LEU A 110 8.51 -24.26 -7.24
CA LEU A 110 9.69 -23.98 -8.06
C LEU A 110 10.54 -25.22 -8.36
N GLU A 111 10.47 -26.25 -7.53
CA GLU A 111 11.13 -27.53 -7.78
C GLU A 111 10.70 -28.19 -9.12
N GLY A 112 9.48 -27.89 -9.58
CA GLY A 112 8.96 -28.39 -10.87
C GLY A 112 9.32 -27.51 -12.08
N PHE A 113 10.05 -26.41 -11.87
CA PHE A 113 10.45 -25.50 -12.93
C PHE A 113 11.94 -25.63 -13.24
N THR A 114 12.29 -25.49 -14.52
CA THR A 114 13.65 -25.17 -14.95
C THR A 114 13.63 -23.72 -15.43
N ILE A 115 14.27 -22.83 -14.69
CA ILE A 115 14.33 -21.40 -14.99
C ILE A 115 15.80 -21.03 -15.22
N ASP A 116 16.16 -20.71 -16.46
CA ASP A 116 17.54 -20.35 -16.78
C ASP A 116 17.90 -18.99 -16.25
N ARG A 117 16.99 -18.02 -16.41
CA ARG A 117 17.17 -16.63 -15.95
C ARG A 117 15.87 -16.02 -15.46
N ALA A 118 15.94 -15.15 -14.46
CA ALA A 118 14.78 -14.42 -13.99
C ALA A 118 15.11 -13.00 -13.53
N ILE A 119 14.15 -12.09 -13.73
CA ILE A 119 14.12 -10.80 -13.07
C ILE A 119 12.91 -10.69 -12.15
N LEU A 120 13.18 -10.38 -10.89
CA LEU A 120 12.21 -10.27 -9.81
C LEU A 120 12.02 -8.79 -9.49
N LEU A 121 10.84 -8.25 -9.76
CA LEU A 121 10.53 -6.83 -9.61
C LEU A 121 9.70 -6.59 -8.34
N SER A 122 10.07 -5.60 -7.57
CA SER A 122 9.23 -5.09 -6.47
C SER A 122 9.62 -3.64 -6.12
N ALA A 123 8.68 -2.90 -5.53
CA ALA A 123 9.01 -1.62 -4.91
C ALA A 123 9.63 -1.78 -3.52
N THR A 124 9.29 -2.86 -2.83
CA THR A 124 9.81 -3.19 -1.48
C THR A 124 9.76 -4.68 -1.23
N VAL A 125 10.83 -5.21 -0.67
CA VAL A 125 10.92 -6.61 -0.22
C VAL A 125 11.29 -6.63 1.26
N SER A 126 10.53 -7.39 2.07
CA SER A 126 10.88 -7.58 3.48
C SER A 126 12.16 -8.41 3.61
N ARG A 127 12.85 -8.26 4.75
CA ARG A 127 14.06 -9.06 5.02
C ARG A 127 13.78 -10.56 4.95
N ASP A 128 12.66 -10.99 5.51
CA ASP A 128 12.29 -12.42 5.52
C ASP A 128 12.03 -12.93 4.10
N MET A 129 11.28 -12.16 3.29
CA MET A 129 11.08 -12.51 1.87
C MET A 129 12.39 -12.52 1.09
N LYS A 130 13.31 -11.58 1.35
CA LYS A 130 14.62 -11.56 0.67
C LYS A 130 15.43 -12.83 0.98
N ASN A 131 15.42 -13.27 2.24
CA ASN A 131 16.08 -14.51 2.63
C ASN A 131 15.46 -15.71 1.88
N GLN A 132 14.13 -15.81 1.85
CA GLN A 132 13.42 -16.87 1.11
C GLN A 132 13.74 -16.85 -0.39
N LEU A 133 13.78 -15.66 -1.01
CA LEU A 133 14.14 -15.54 -2.43
C LEU A 133 15.60 -15.97 -2.69
N THR A 134 16.52 -15.68 -1.77
CA THR A 134 17.93 -16.12 -1.89
C THR A 134 18.05 -17.64 -1.77
N GLU A 135 17.19 -18.29 -1.00
CA GLU A 135 17.11 -19.76 -0.92
C GLU A 135 16.54 -20.37 -2.21
N CYS A 136 15.49 -19.75 -2.77
CA CYS A 136 14.85 -20.21 -4.01
C CYS A 136 15.72 -19.99 -5.27
N PHE A 137 16.47 -18.89 -5.33
CA PHE A 137 17.23 -18.46 -6.51
C PHE A 137 18.71 -18.34 -6.15
N THR A 138 19.45 -19.44 -6.33
CA THR A 138 20.89 -19.48 -6.01
C THR A 138 21.68 -18.50 -6.87
N GLY A 139 22.47 -17.64 -6.24
CA GLY A 139 23.20 -16.58 -6.94
C GLY A 139 22.39 -15.31 -7.22
N LEU A 140 21.24 -15.11 -6.52
CA LEU A 140 20.40 -13.93 -6.65
C LEU A 140 21.16 -12.64 -6.37
N LEU A 141 21.31 -11.79 -7.38
CA LEU A 141 21.83 -10.45 -7.24
C LEU A 141 20.72 -9.49 -6.86
N SER A 142 20.90 -8.67 -5.83
CA SER A 142 19.91 -7.68 -5.40
C SER A 142 20.37 -6.27 -5.69
N ILE A 143 19.65 -5.56 -6.53
CA ILE A 143 19.85 -4.15 -6.85
C ILE A 143 18.69 -3.34 -6.25
N LYS A 144 19.04 -2.29 -5.50
CA LYS A 144 18.06 -1.49 -4.75
C LYS A 144 18.28 -0.01 -4.96
N VAL A 145 17.18 0.70 -5.28
CA VAL A 145 17.13 2.17 -5.29
C VAL A 145 16.05 2.61 -4.30
N LYS A 146 16.39 3.56 -3.44
CA LYS A 146 15.44 4.16 -2.49
C LYS A 146 14.63 5.27 -3.18
N VAL A 147 13.41 5.54 -2.68
CA VAL A 147 12.59 6.67 -3.16
C VAL A 147 13.35 7.98 -3.04
N LYS A 148 13.99 8.22 -1.88
CA LYS A 148 14.80 9.42 -1.62
C LYS A 148 15.90 9.60 -2.66
N GLU A 149 16.65 8.56 -2.96
CA GLU A 149 17.69 8.57 -3.99
C GLU A 149 17.13 8.90 -5.38
N ALA A 150 15.99 8.32 -5.74
CA ALA A 150 15.33 8.58 -7.02
C ALA A 150 14.76 10.02 -7.12
N THR A 151 14.36 10.64 -6.00
CA THR A 151 13.93 12.06 -5.97
C THR A 151 15.13 13.01 -6.02
N GLU A 152 16.19 12.74 -5.26
CA GLU A 152 17.42 13.54 -5.26
C GLU A 152 18.07 13.57 -6.67
N GLU A 153 18.00 12.48 -7.41
CA GLU A 153 18.46 12.37 -8.80
C GLU A 153 17.45 12.92 -9.85
N GLY A 154 16.33 13.49 -9.40
CA GLY A 154 15.30 14.08 -10.27
C GLY A 154 14.54 13.07 -11.15
N ILE A 155 14.64 11.77 -10.86
CA ILE A 155 13.91 10.72 -11.57
C ILE A 155 12.44 10.70 -11.19
N LEU A 156 12.17 10.92 -9.89
CA LEU A 156 10.84 11.09 -9.34
C LEU A 156 10.69 12.53 -8.84
N PRO A 157 9.53 13.15 -9.00
CA PRO A 157 9.28 14.46 -8.43
C PRO A 157 9.23 14.38 -6.91
N ASP A 158 9.68 15.42 -6.24
CA ASP A 158 9.67 15.50 -4.78
C ASP A 158 8.33 16.07 -4.30
N PRO A 159 7.53 15.35 -3.52
CA PRO A 159 6.20 15.81 -3.15
C PRO A 159 6.24 16.90 -2.08
N ARG A 160 5.39 17.92 -2.21
CA ARG A 160 5.07 18.80 -1.08
C ARG A 160 4.14 18.07 -0.11
N VAL A 161 4.54 18.00 1.15
CA VAL A 161 3.81 17.24 2.19
C VAL A 161 3.23 18.19 3.23
N PHE A 162 1.92 18.15 3.41
CA PHE A 162 1.22 18.92 4.44
C PHE A 162 0.72 18.00 5.54
N LEU A 163 1.27 18.16 6.74
CA LEU A 163 0.89 17.43 7.93
C LEU A 163 -0.17 18.24 8.69
N ILE A 164 -1.31 17.60 9.01
CA ILE A 164 -2.41 18.27 9.71
C ILE A 164 -2.66 17.55 11.03
N PRO A 165 -2.14 18.09 12.15
CA PRO A 165 -2.33 17.50 13.46
C PRO A 165 -3.76 17.74 13.98
N LEU A 166 -4.47 16.67 14.27
CA LEU A 166 -5.79 16.65 14.89
C LEU A 166 -5.67 16.19 16.35
N SER A 167 -6.67 16.52 17.17
CA SER A 167 -6.79 16.01 18.53
C SER A 167 -8.04 15.15 18.67
N LEU A 168 -7.94 14.05 19.40
CA LEU A 168 -9.12 13.29 19.81
C LEU A 168 -9.94 14.11 20.79
N ASP A 169 -11.27 14.10 20.62
CA ASP A 169 -12.16 14.77 21.55
C ASP A 169 -12.13 14.06 22.91
N ASN A 170 -11.94 14.86 23.96
CA ASN A 170 -11.99 14.41 25.35
C ASN A 170 -13.07 15.13 26.18
N THR A 171 -13.99 15.80 25.54
CA THR A 171 -15.03 16.61 26.19
C THR A 171 -16.42 16.00 26.11
N TYR A 172 -16.70 15.27 25.02
CA TYR A 172 -18.02 14.71 24.76
C TYR A 172 -18.00 13.19 24.68
N GLU A 173 -18.86 12.53 25.47
CA GLU A 173 -19.01 11.07 25.50
C GLU A 173 -19.86 10.58 24.34
N ASN A 174 -19.25 10.29 23.19
CA ASN A 174 -19.89 9.82 21.97
C ASN A 174 -19.43 8.42 21.52
N GLN A 175 -18.61 7.77 22.32
CA GLN A 175 -18.11 6.42 22.07
C GLN A 175 -18.66 5.43 23.07
N VAL A 176 -18.75 4.16 22.66
CA VAL A 176 -19.28 3.08 23.51
C VAL A 176 -18.34 1.88 23.49
N ILE A 177 -17.90 1.46 24.67
CA ILE A 177 -17.15 0.22 24.87
C ILE A 177 -18.12 -0.85 25.39
N VAL A 178 -18.21 -1.98 24.70
CA VAL A 178 -19.04 -3.12 25.10
C VAL A 178 -18.15 -4.25 25.59
N ARG A 179 -18.40 -4.70 26.81
CA ARG A 179 -17.78 -5.87 27.44
C ARG A 179 -18.83 -6.95 27.73
N ASN A 180 -18.39 -8.21 27.86
CA ASN A 180 -19.28 -9.34 28.17
C ASN A 180 -20.54 -9.34 27.32
N LYS A 181 -20.41 -9.64 26.02
CA LYS A 181 -21.54 -9.68 25.06
C LYS A 181 -22.55 -10.80 25.32
N SER A 182 -22.96 -10.97 26.60
CA SER A 182 -24.01 -11.91 26.95
C SER A 182 -25.40 -11.33 26.60
N LYS A 183 -26.41 -12.18 26.38
CA LYS A 183 -27.78 -11.77 26.08
C LYS A 183 -28.57 -11.26 27.31
N GLY A 184 -27.90 -11.10 28.47
CA GLY A 184 -28.54 -10.59 29.69
C GLY A 184 -28.72 -9.07 29.70
N ASN A 185 -29.38 -8.55 30.74
CA ASN A 185 -29.60 -7.12 30.92
C ASN A 185 -28.31 -6.34 30.89
N ALA A 186 -28.28 -5.24 30.13
CA ALA A 186 -27.14 -4.36 30.06
C ALA A 186 -26.98 -3.54 31.36
N VAL A 187 -25.73 -3.37 31.80
CA VAL A 187 -25.38 -2.48 32.90
C VAL A 187 -24.50 -1.37 32.36
N GLN A 188 -24.89 -0.14 32.57
CA GLN A 188 -24.11 1.04 32.21
C GLN A 188 -23.22 1.46 33.36
N ILE A 189 -21.94 1.66 33.06
CA ILE A 189 -20.93 2.17 34.03
C ILE A 189 -20.13 3.31 33.42
N SER A 190 -19.62 4.19 34.27
CA SER A 190 -18.71 5.26 33.80
C SER A 190 -17.36 4.69 33.37
N TYR A 191 -16.67 5.39 32.46
CA TYR A 191 -15.35 5.01 31.99
C TYR A 191 -14.31 4.89 33.12
N ASN A 192 -14.37 5.77 34.13
CA ASN A 192 -13.45 5.75 35.26
C ASN A 192 -13.59 4.49 36.13
N ARG A 193 -14.75 3.84 36.09
CA ARG A 193 -15.07 2.58 36.79
C ARG A 193 -14.98 1.35 35.91
N ARG A 194 -14.44 1.45 34.69
CA ARG A 194 -14.39 0.36 33.70
C ARG A 194 -13.65 -0.91 34.17
N TRP A 195 -12.87 -0.82 35.22
CA TRP A 195 -12.16 -1.97 35.81
C TRP A 195 -12.95 -2.66 36.93
N ASP A 196 -14.04 -2.07 37.41
CA ASP A 196 -14.85 -2.58 38.51
C ASP A 196 -15.80 -3.70 38.07
N TYR A 197 -15.86 -3.99 36.76
CA TYR A 197 -16.83 -4.96 36.20
C TYR A 197 -16.41 -6.43 36.35
N THR A 198 -15.25 -6.74 36.88
CA THR A 198 -14.74 -8.12 36.99
C THR A 198 -15.64 -9.04 37.83
N GLY A 199 -16.47 -8.50 38.71
CA GLY A 199 -17.48 -9.22 39.49
C GLY A 199 -18.84 -9.38 38.80
N ILE A 200 -19.08 -8.71 37.67
CA ILE A 200 -20.39 -8.73 36.99
C ILE A 200 -20.41 -9.92 36.02
N LYS A 201 -21.01 -11.03 36.45
CA LYS A 201 -21.17 -12.22 35.61
C LYS A 201 -22.52 -12.16 34.87
N ASN A 202 -22.56 -12.71 33.63
CA ASN A 202 -23.75 -12.89 32.82
C ASN A 202 -24.53 -11.61 32.46
N ARG A 203 -23.91 -10.44 32.48
CA ARG A 203 -24.51 -9.18 32.03
C ARG A 203 -23.65 -8.52 30.97
N GLN A 204 -24.29 -7.82 30.03
CA GLN A 204 -23.60 -6.95 29.10
C GLN A 204 -23.18 -5.66 29.86
N ILE A 205 -21.98 -5.19 29.62
CA ILE A 205 -21.47 -3.96 30.23
C ILE A 205 -21.30 -2.93 29.11
N ILE A 206 -21.94 -1.79 29.29
CA ILE A 206 -21.91 -0.65 28.37
C ILE A 206 -21.17 0.48 29.08
N ILE A 207 -20.11 0.98 28.46
CA ILE A 207 -19.31 2.08 28.99
C ILE A 207 -19.37 3.21 27.97
N THR A 208 -19.97 4.33 28.31
CA THR A 208 -19.90 5.57 27.53
C THR A 208 -18.59 6.27 27.84
N CYS A 209 -17.96 6.83 26.81
CA CYS A 209 -16.65 7.47 26.93
C CYS A 209 -16.40 8.47 25.81
N THR A 210 -15.39 9.31 25.97
CA THR A 210 -14.90 10.23 24.95
C THR A 210 -14.06 9.50 23.90
N GLN A 211 -13.72 10.15 22.79
CA GLN A 211 -12.82 9.57 21.79
C GLN A 211 -11.44 9.25 22.40
N GLN A 212 -10.89 10.13 23.21
CA GLN A 212 -9.60 9.92 23.87
C GLN A 212 -9.65 8.69 24.79
N GLN A 213 -10.69 8.58 25.62
CA GLN A 213 -10.89 7.44 26.54
C GLN A 213 -11.07 6.12 25.79
N TYR A 214 -11.80 6.13 24.67
CA TYR A 214 -11.96 4.97 23.81
C TYR A 214 -10.63 4.51 23.20
N TYR A 215 -9.81 5.46 22.74
CA TYR A 215 -8.48 5.17 22.21
C TYR A 215 -7.56 4.59 23.30
N ASP A 216 -7.58 5.13 24.52
CA ASP A 216 -6.77 4.65 25.62
C ASP A 216 -7.15 3.23 26.06
N ASP A 217 -8.44 2.88 26.00
CA ASP A 217 -8.91 1.51 26.22
C ASP A 217 -8.37 0.55 25.16
N MET A 218 -8.46 0.93 23.88
CA MET A 218 -7.89 0.13 22.78
C MET A 218 -6.39 -0.05 22.95
N ARG A 219 -5.64 1.02 23.28
CA ARG A 219 -4.20 1.00 23.51
C ARG A 219 -3.83 0.03 24.63
N SER A 220 -4.56 0.08 25.75
CA SER A 220 -4.37 -0.80 26.90
C SER A 220 -4.60 -2.27 26.56
N MET A 221 -5.66 -2.58 25.78
CA MET A 221 -5.96 -3.93 25.32
C MET A 221 -4.90 -4.47 24.35
N ILE A 222 -4.41 -3.64 23.44
CA ILE A 222 -3.32 -4.01 22.52
C ILE A 222 -2.04 -4.31 23.29
N ALA A 223 -1.67 -3.46 24.26
CA ALA A 223 -0.50 -3.66 25.11
C ALA A 223 -0.62 -4.95 25.94
N TRP A 224 -1.82 -5.26 26.44
CA TRP A 224 -2.09 -6.50 27.17
C TRP A 224 -1.94 -7.75 26.27
N CYS A 225 -2.43 -7.72 25.04
CA CYS A 225 -2.23 -8.80 24.06
C CYS A 225 -0.76 -8.94 23.69
N LYS A 226 -0.04 -7.82 23.45
CA LYS A 226 1.38 -7.81 23.05
C LYS A 226 2.25 -8.55 24.08
N ARG A 227 2.01 -8.36 25.38
CA ARG A 227 2.75 -9.05 26.45
C ARG A 227 2.52 -10.57 26.48
N ARG A 228 1.55 -11.09 25.71
CA ARG A 228 1.14 -12.51 25.66
C ARG A 228 1.30 -13.15 24.29
N MET A 229 2.06 -12.53 23.38
CA MET A 229 2.20 -12.95 21.97
C MET A 229 2.90 -14.32 21.81
N PHE A 230 3.48 -14.90 22.86
CA PHE A 230 3.97 -16.27 22.86
C PHE A 230 2.84 -17.30 22.60
N ASN A 231 1.58 -16.94 22.82
CA ASN A 231 0.41 -17.74 22.50
C ASN A 231 -0.23 -17.23 21.20
N THR A 232 -0.49 -18.14 20.25
CA THR A 232 -1.06 -17.84 18.91
C THR A 232 -2.39 -17.09 18.99
N THR A 233 -3.25 -17.44 19.96
CA THR A 233 -4.52 -16.74 20.17
C THR A 233 -4.31 -15.26 20.48
N PHE A 234 -3.38 -14.95 21.38
CA PHE A 234 -3.07 -13.55 21.74
C PHE A 234 -2.34 -12.83 20.60
N LYS A 235 -1.52 -13.51 19.81
CA LYS A 235 -0.93 -12.96 18.60
C LYS A 235 -2.00 -12.54 17.58
N ASN A 236 -2.99 -13.41 17.34
CA ASN A 236 -4.10 -13.09 16.44
C ASN A 236 -4.98 -11.95 16.99
N MET A 237 -5.24 -11.95 18.31
CA MET A 237 -5.96 -10.84 18.94
C MET A 237 -5.19 -9.52 18.85
N PHE A 238 -3.88 -9.52 19.04
CA PHE A 238 -3.02 -8.35 18.88
C PHE A 238 -3.12 -7.78 17.47
N LEU A 239 -2.97 -8.61 16.44
CA LEU A 239 -3.05 -8.19 15.04
C LEU A 239 -4.42 -7.60 14.72
N LYS A 240 -5.50 -8.30 15.12
CA LYS A 240 -6.87 -7.82 14.91
C LYS A 240 -7.11 -6.47 15.60
N ARG A 241 -6.80 -6.35 16.90
CA ARG A 241 -7.01 -5.11 17.67
C ARG A 241 -6.18 -3.94 17.15
N SER A 242 -4.95 -4.21 16.68
CA SER A 242 -4.12 -3.20 16.04
C SER A 242 -4.75 -2.68 14.74
N GLY A 243 -5.30 -3.57 13.91
CA GLY A 243 -6.05 -3.21 12.71
C GLY A 243 -7.34 -2.43 13.02
N ASP A 244 -8.13 -2.90 14.00
CA ASP A 244 -9.36 -2.24 14.45
C ASP A 244 -9.08 -0.79 14.93
N ARG A 245 -7.96 -0.57 15.64
CA ARG A 245 -7.53 0.77 16.08
C ARG A 245 -7.24 1.70 14.90
N LEU A 246 -6.47 1.25 13.92
CA LEU A 246 -6.15 2.06 12.73
C LEU A 246 -7.40 2.37 11.91
N LYS A 247 -8.30 1.40 11.80
CA LYS A 247 -9.59 1.59 11.13
C LYS A 247 -10.42 2.66 11.85
N TRP A 248 -10.54 2.57 13.18
CA TRP A 248 -11.29 3.53 13.97
C TRP A 248 -10.71 4.95 13.86
N LEU A 249 -9.37 5.12 13.99
CA LEU A 249 -8.70 6.41 13.78
C LEU A 249 -9.00 6.99 12.38
N SER A 250 -9.03 6.13 11.36
CA SER A 250 -9.38 6.53 10.00
C SER A 250 -10.82 7.03 9.91
N GLU A 251 -11.77 6.32 10.52
CA GLU A 251 -13.19 6.69 10.55
C GLU A 251 -13.42 8.04 11.26
N GLN A 252 -12.71 8.32 12.37
CA GLN A 252 -12.82 9.60 13.08
C GLN A 252 -12.34 10.80 12.23
N LYS A 253 -11.48 10.59 11.23
CA LYS A 253 -11.01 11.64 10.31
C LYS A 253 -11.99 11.96 9.18
N THR A 254 -13.03 11.15 8.98
CA THR A 254 -13.90 11.22 7.79
C THR A 254 -14.54 12.60 7.60
N ALA A 255 -15.09 13.21 8.66
CA ALA A 255 -15.70 14.53 8.58
C ALA A 255 -14.67 15.61 8.18
N TYR A 256 -13.48 15.57 8.78
CA TYR A 256 -12.41 16.50 8.45
C TYR A 256 -11.92 16.34 7.00
N VAL A 257 -11.72 15.10 6.55
CA VAL A 257 -11.32 14.82 5.15
C VAL A 257 -12.38 15.30 4.17
N LYS A 258 -13.67 15.20 4.52
CA LYS A 258 -14.75 15.74 3.68
C LYS A 258 -14.62 17.25 3.51
N SER A 259 -14.36 18.00 4.58
CA SER A 259 -14.10 19.45 4.50
C SER A 259 -12.87 19.79 3.65
N LEU A 260 -11.81 18.94 3.70
CA LEU A 260 -10.65 19.08 2.81
C LEU A 260 -11.04 18.89 1.34
N LEU A 261 -11.87 17.92 1.03
CA LEU A 261 -12.32 17.64 -0.34
C LEU A 261 -13.18 18.78 -0.90
N ASP A 262 -14.02 19.40 -0.05
CA ASP A 262 -14.82 20.57 -0.43
C ASP A 262 -13.90 21.76 -0.77
N LEU A 263 -12.81 21.94 -0.03
CA LEU A 263 -11.80 22.97 -0.33
C LEU A 263 -11.03 22.68 -1.61
N LEU A 264 -10.73 21.40 -1.86
CA LEU A 264 -9.90 20.93 -2.98
C LEU A 264 -10.72 20.58 -4.24
N HIS A 265 -11.96 21.05 -4.36
CA HIS A 265 -12.88 20.66 -5.42
C HIS A 265 -12.39 20.97 -6.86
N LYS A 266 -11.40 21.85 -7.02
CA LYS A 266 -10.76 22.19 -8.30
C LYS A 266 -9.55 21.32 -8.63
N GLU A 267 -9.04 20.57 -7.65
CA GLU A 267 -7.83 19.76 -7.80
C GLU A 267 -8.17 18.31 -8.17
N ARG A 268 -7.29 17.70 -8.94
CA ARG A 268 -7.38 16.26 -9.24
C ARG A 268 -6.86 15.46 -8.04
N THR A 269 -7.80 14.88 -7.30
CA THR A 269 -7.54 14.37 -5.95
C THR A 269 -7.83 12.88 -5.84
N LEU A 270 -6.89 12.17 -5.20
CA LEU A 270 -7.03 10.78 -4.77
C LEU A 270 -7.05 10.70 -3.25
N THR A 271 -8.09 10.11 -2.67
CA THR A 271 -8.17 9.88 -1.22
C THR A 271 -7.99 8.40 -0.89
N PHE A 272 -7.00 8.10 -0.07
CA PHE A 272 -6.71 6.75 0.43
C PHE A 272 -7.48 6.46 1.72
N CYS A 273 -8.37 5.47 1.67
CA CYS A 273 -9.23 5.06 2.77
C CYS A 273 -8.86 3.67 3.29
N ASN A 274 -9.25 3.34 4.52
CA ASN A 274 -9.00 2.03 5.12
C ASN A 274 -10.12 1.03 4.86
N GLY A 275 -11.34 1.48 4.55
CA GLY A 275 -12.49 0.61 4.38
C GLY A 275 -13.53 1.14 3.41
N ILE A 276 -14.36 0.24 2.90
CA ILE A 276 -15.45 0.58 1.99
C ILE A 276 -16.40 1.64 2.59
N PRO A 277 -16.86 1.54 3.85
CA PRO A 277 -17.74 2.55 4.42
C PRO A 277 -17.15 3.97 4.41
N GLN A 278 -15.83 4.12 4.63
CA GLN A 278 -15.17 5.41 4.55
C GLN A 278 -15.09 5.93 3.11
N THR A 279 -14.82 5.06 2.12
CA THR A 279 -14.81 5.48 0.71
C THR A 279 -16.17 6.03 0.29
N GLU A 280 -17.25 5.36 0.67
CA GLU A 280 -18.62 5.74 0.35
C GLU A 280 -19.05 7.04 1.05
N ALA A 281 -18.61 7.25 2.29
CA ALA A 281 -18.88 8.48 3.05
C ALA A 281 -18.16 9.71 2.49
N LEU A 282 -16.99 9.54 1.83
CA LEU A 282 -16.17 10.63 1.30
C LEU A 282 -16.52 11.00 -0.15
N GLY A 283 -17.21 10.15 -0.91
CA GLY A 283 -17.61 10.51 -2.26
C GLY A 283 -18.29 9.39 -3.03
N LYS A 284 -18.93 9.75 -4.16
CA LYS A 284 -19.67 8.80 -5.01
C LYS A 284 -18.78 7.98 -5.95
N TYR A 285 -17.56 8.44 -6.21
CA TYR A 285 -16.63 7.77 -7.13
C TYR A 285 -15.65 6.89 -6.36
N CYS A 286 -16.18 5.77 -5.84
CA CYS A 286 -15.47 4.87 -4.95
C CYS A 286 -14.83 3.72 -5.71
N ILE A 287 -13.53 3.54 -5.54
CA ILE A 287 -12.77 2.42 -6.07
C ILE A 287 -12.55 1.39 -4.95
N ASN A 288 -13.22 0.25 -5.07
CA ASN A 288 -13.08 -0.86 -4.13
C ASN A 288 -13.45 -2.19 -4.79
N SER A 289 -13.11 -3.31 -4.15
CA SER A 289 -13.30 -4.67 -4.70
C SER A 289 -14.78 -5.08 -4.92
N LYS A 290 -15.73 -4.40 -4.29
CA LYS A 290 -17.17 -4.68 -4.42
C LYS A 290 -17.85 -3.81 -5.47
N ASN A 291 -17.21 -2.70 -5.87
CA ASN A 291 -17.81 -1.77 -6.82
C ASN A 291 -17.46 -2.15 -8.26
N LYS A 292 -18.44 -2.70 -8.98
CA LYS A 292 -18.30 -3.09 -10.41
C LYS A 292 -17.97 -1.92 -11.34
N LYS A 293 -18.25 -0.67 -10.93
CA LYS A 293 -17.97 0.55 -11.71
C LYS A 293 -16.57 1.11 -11.47
N SER A 294 -15.73 0.45 -10.65
CA SER A 294 -14.39 0.94 -10.32
C SER A 294 -13.54 1.24 -11.57
N ALA A 295 -13.56 0.36 -12.57
CA ALA A 295 -12.84 0.57 -13.84
C ALA A 295 -13.33 1.82 -14.58
N THR A 296 -14.63 1.98 -14.73
CA THR A 296 -15.24 3.16 -15.37
C THR A 296 -14.92 4.46 -14.63
N PHE A 297 -14.84 4.42 -13.30
CA PHE A 297 -14.46 5.61 -12.53
C PHE A 297 -12.99 5.99 -12.74
N ILE A 298 -12.10 5.01 -12.90
CA ILE A 298 -10.70 5.23 -13.23
C ILE A 298 -10.56 5.85 -14.61
N GLU A 299 -11.26 5.30 -15.62
CA GLU A 299 -11.31 5.85 -16.98
C GLU A 299 -11.82 7.30 -16.96
N ASN A 300 -12.97 7.56 -16.32
CA ASN A 300 -13.53 8.90 -16.22
C ASN A 300 -12.61 9.88 -15.48
N PHE A 301 -11.85 9.41 -14.48
CA PHE A 301 -10.84 10.22 -13.84
C PHE A 301 -9.69 10.53 -14.80
N ASN A 302 -9.17 9.54 -15.50
CA ASN A 302 -8.07 9.72 -16.47
C ASN A 302 -8.48 10.64 -17.63
N ASP A 303 -9.73 10.57 -18.09
CA ASP A 303 -10.30 11.44 -19.12
C ASP A 303 -10.63 12.87 -18.60
N GLY A 304 -10.43 13.16 -17.32
CA GLY A 304 -10.74 14.45 -16.73
C GLY A 304 -12.24 14.73 -16.50
N LYS A 305 -13.12 13.73 -16.70
CA LYS A 305 -14.58 13.85 -16.50
C LYS A 305 -14.97 13.96 -15.01
N ILE A 306 -14.12 13.43 -14.12
CA ILE A 306 -14.25 13.54 -12.66
C ILE A 306 -12.93 13.99 -12.06
N GLY A 307 -12.98 14.87 -11.06
CA GLY A 307 -11.78 15.43 -10.42
C GLY A 307 -11.37 14.72 -9.14
N HIS A 308 -12.24 13.90 -8.54
CA HIS A 308 -11.97 13.25 -7.26
C HIS A 308 -12.41 11.79 -7.27
N ILE A 309 -11.53 10.93 -6.73
CA ILE A 309 -11.82 9.52 -6.46
C ILE A 309 -11.37 9.14 -5.05
N THR A 310 -12.11 8.25 -4.42
CA THR A 310 -11.75 7.61 -3.15
C THR A 310 -11.38 6.15 -3.39
N ALA A 311 -10.39 5.63 -2.71
CA ALA A 311 -9.92 4.27 -2.92
C ALA A 311 -9.61 3.53 -1.63
N CYS A 312 -10.02 2.26 -1.59
CA CYS A 312 -9.70 1.32 -0.52
C CYS A 312 -9.09 0.06 -1.11
N ASN A 313 -7.83 -0.23 -0.77
CA ASN A 313 -7.09 -1.47 -1.06
C ASN A 313 -6.97 -1.90 -2.54
N MET A 314 -7.67 -1.25 -3.48
CA MET A 314 -7.59 -1.60 -4.91
C MET A 314 -6.48 -0.88 -5.67
N LEU A 315 -6.00 0.24 -5.14
CA LEU A 315 -4.94 1.02 -5.79
C LEU A 315 -3.53 0.49 -5.48
N ASP A 316 -3.42 -0.55 -4.68
CA ASP A 316 -2.12 -1.07 -4.27
C ASP A 316 -1.35 -1.67 -5.47
N GLU A 317 -2.07 -2.15 -6.53
CA GLU A 317 -1.43 -2.80 -7.68
C GLU A 317 -2.13 -2.49 -9.01
N GLY A 318 -1.35 -2.09 -10.01
CA GLY A 318 -1.76 -2.13 -11.43
C GLY A 318 -2.66 -1.00 -11.96
N ILE A 319 -3.17 -0.10 -11.12
CA ILE A 319 -4.01 1.00 -11.59
C ILE A 319 -3.14 2.20 -11.95
N ASN A 320 -3.30 2.68 -13.18
CA ASN A 320 -2.66 3.89 -13.65
C ASN A 320 -3.60 5.08 -13.51
N LEU A 321 -3.22 6.09 -12.72
CA LEU A 321 -3.93 7.36 -12.62
C LEU A 321 -3.11 8.43 -13.33
N VAL A 322 -3.76 9.08 -14.29
CA VAL A 322 -3.14 10.15 -15.09
C VAL A 322 -3.42 11.48 -14.37
N ASP A 323 -2.37 12.30 -14.25
CA ASP A 323 -2.46 13.69 -13.78
C ASP A 323 -3.14 13.85 -12.41
N CYS A 324 -2.91 12.90 -11.50
CA CYS A 324 -3.36 12.99 -10.11
C CYS A 324 -2.37 13.84 -9.32
N ARG A 325 -2.76 15.08 -8.98
CA ARG A 325 -1.87 16.04 -8.29
C ARG A 325 -1.89 15.89 -6.78
N VAL A 326 -3.08 15.70 -6.18
CA VAL A 326 -3.25 15.72 -4.73
C VAL A 326 -3.61 14.34 -4.20
N GLY A 327 -2.87 13.88 -3.21
CA GLY A 327 -3.17 12.67 -2.45
C GLY A 327 -3.54 12.98 -1.00
N ILE A 328 -4.70 12.51 -0.53
CA ILE A 328 -5.11 12.64 0.86
C ILE A 328 -5.02 11.27 1.53
N TYR A 329 -4.26 11.18 2.60
CA TYR A 329 -4.16 9.97 3.42
C TYR A 329 -5.22 9.99 4.53
N ALA A 330 -6.49 9.73 4.19
CA ALA A 330 -7.56 9.58 5.18
C ALA A 330 -7.31 8.39 6.11
N SER A 331 -6.57 7.38 5.64
CA SER A 331 -6.10 6.25 6.44
C SER A 331 -4.59 6.15 6.45
N LEU A 332 -4.02 5.88 7.61
CA LEU A 332 -2.61 5.59 7.81
C LEU A 332 -2.41 4.09 8.04
N ASN A 333 -1.37 3.53 7.45
CA ASN A 333 -1.02 2.13 7.60
C ASN A 333 0.46 2.02 7.93
N SER A 334 0.82 1.11 8.83
CA SER A 334 2.21 0.90 9.26
C SER A 334 3.05 0.09 8.27
N SER A 335 2.48 -0.32 7.15
CA SER A 335 3.21 -1.07 6.12
C SER A 335 3.96 -0.12 5.20
N ASP A 336 5.28 -0.12 5.27
CA ASP A 336 6.21 0.58 4.36
C ASP A 336 5.85 0.41 2.89
N ARG A 337 5.50 -0.83 2.52
CA ARG A 337 5.10 -1.17 1.15
C ARG A 337 3.89 -0.38 0.69
N MET A 338 2.82 -0.35 1.50
CA MET A 338 1.58 0.35 1.14
C MET A 338 1.79 1.86 1.04
N ILE A 339 2.63 2.43 1.90
CA ILE A 339 2.98 3.85 1.84
C ILE A 339 3.69 4.16 0.52
N LYS A 340 4.71 3.37 0.17
CA LYS A 340 5.52 3.57 -1.05
C LYS A 340 4.71 3.33 -2.33
N GLN A 341 3.81 2.36 -2.34
CA GLN A 341 2.91 2.11 -3.48
C GLN A 341 1.90 3.25 -3.68
N LYS A 342 1.31 3.76 -2.59
CA LYS A 342 0.41 4.92 -2.63
C LYS A 342 1.14 6.17 -3.13
N LEU A 343 2.32 6.44 -2.60
CA LEU A 343 3.18 7.53 -3.03
C LEU A 343 3.49 7.44 -4.53
N GLY A 344 3.89 6.29 -5.01
CA GLY A 344 4.23 6.08 -6.42
C GLY A 344 3.09 6.34 -7.42
N ARG A 345 1.83 6.41 -6.98
CA ARG A 345 0.69 6.81 -7.82
C ARG A 345 0.61 8.32 -8.00
N LEU A 346 1.01 9.07 -6.99
CA LEU A 346 1.02 10.53 -6.99
C LEU A 346 2.29 11.09 -7.66
N LEU A 347 3.43 10.42 -7.52
CA LEU A 347 4.71 10.83 -8.12
C LEU A 347 4.75 10.76 -9.66
N ARG A 348 3.61 10.64 -10.30
CA ARG A 348 3.46 10.76 -11.77
C ARG A 348 3.14 12.17 -12.22
N HIS A 349 2.61 13.01 -11.33
CA HIS A 349 2.43 14.43 -11.56
C HIS A 349 3.74 15.18 -11.31
N LYS A 350 4.02 16.25 -12.08
CA LYS A 350 5.25 17.06 -11.96
C LYS A 350 5.37 17.83 -10.64
N ASP A 351 4.25 18.13 -9.98
CA ASP A 351 4.14 18.86 -8.71
C ASP A 351 3.15 18.11 -7.79
N PRO A 352 3.54 16.96 -7.21
CA PRO A 352 2.66 16.16 -6.38
C PRO A 352 2.52 16.77 -4.98
N ILE A 353 1.30 16.71 -4.45
CA ILE A 353 0.96 17.20 -3.11
C ILE A 353 0.39 16.06 -2.29
N ILE A 354 0.88 15.92 -1.08
CA ILE A 354 0.42 14.93 -0.12
C ILE A 354 -0.14 15.63 1.11
N ILE A 355 -1.36 15.29 1.50
CA ILE A 355 -2.02 15.83 2.69
C ILE A 355 -2.28 14.69 3.66
N ILE A 356 -1.76 14.83 4.88
CA ILE A 356 -1.82 13.79 5.90
C ILE A 356 -2.47 14.33 7.17
N PRO A 357 -3.80 14.22 7.32
CA PRO A 357 -4.45 14.44 8.61
C PRO A 357 -4.15 13.27 9.56
N TYR A 358 -3.69 13.58 10.76
CA TYR A 358 -3.33 12.57 11.76
C TYR A 358 -3.69 13.01 13.17
N PHE A 359 -4.02 12.07 14.04
CA PHE A 359 -4.27 12.37 15.44
C PHE A 359 -2.97 12.36 16.25
N LYS A 360 -2.69 13.49 16.95
CA LYS A 360 -1.56 13.61 17.88
C LYS A 360 -1.68 12.61 19.03
N ASN A 361 -0.55 12.21 19.59
CA ASN A 361 -0.46 11.27 20.73
C ASN A 361 -1.12 9.91 20.46
N THR A 362 -1.22 9.53 19.17
CA THR A 362 -1.78 8.24 18.76
C THR A 362 -0.83 7.47 17.85
N ARG A 363 -1.25 6.27 17.42
CA ARG A 363 -0.50 5.49 16.43
C ARG A 363 -0.39 6.18 15.08
N ASP A 364 -1.31 7.09 14.76
CA ASP A 364 -1.21 7.89 13.55
C ASP A 364 0.08 8.72 13.52
N GLU A 365 0.38 9.42 14.63
CA GLU A 365 1.58 10.27 14.74
C GLU A 365 2.87 9.46 14.56
N GLU A 366 2.96 8.28 15.21
CA GLU A 366 4.12 7.39 15.05
C GLU A 366 4.31 6.97 13.58
N ILE A 367 3.21 6.66 12.87
CA ILE A 367 3.26 6.28 11.45
C ILE A 367 3.70 7.48 10.60
N VAL A 368 3.17 8.68 10.87
CA VAL A 368 3.54 9.89 10.13
C VAL A 368 5.02 10.23 10.32
N GLN A 369 5.54 10.12 11.55
CA GLN A 369 6.97 10.32 11.82
C GLN A 369 7.85 9.33 11.04
N GLU A 370 7.41 8.08 10.90
CA GLU A 370 8.11 7.08 10.10
C GLU A 370 8.04 7.40 8.60
N MET A 371 6.86 7.80 8.10
CA MET A 371 6.67 8.21 6.70
C MET A 371 7.55 9.41 6.32
N CYS A 372 7.68 10.39 7.21
CA CYS A 372 8.44 11.62 6.94
C CYS A 372 9.94 11.37 6.76
N LYS A 373 10.49 10.25 7.19
CA LYS A 373 11.89 9.88 6.94
C LYS A 373 12.23 9.68 5.45
N ASP A 374 11.20 9.35 4.65
CA ASP A 374 11.34 9.12 3.20
C ASP A 374 11.10 10.40 2.36
N TYR A 375 10.70 11.52 2.99
CA TYR A 375 10.45 12.79 2.31
C TYR A 375 11.58 13.80 2.53
N ASN A 376 11.68 14.76 1.61
CA ASN A 376 12.56 15.91 1.78
C ASN A 376 12.03 16.82 2.92
N PRO A 377 12.78 17.03 4.01
CA PRO A 377 12.33 17.81 5.15
C PRO A 377 11.91 19.25 4.80
N ASP A 378 12.55 19.85 3.79
CA ASP A 378 12.26 21.23 3.36
C ASP A 378 10.87 21.36 2.70
N LEU A 379 10.32 20.24 2.21
CA LEU A 379 9.00 20.16 1.58
C LEU A 379 7.91 19.63 2.52
N VAL A 380 8.25 19.29 3.76
CA VAL A 380 7.30 18.85 4.78
C VAL A 380 6.90 20.04 5.65
N LYS A 381 5.61 20.38 5.63
CA LYS A 381 5.06 21.48 6.43
C LYS A 381 3.94 20.99 7.33
N THR A 382 4.00 21.34 8.61
CA THR A 382 2.87 21.17 9.53
C THR A 382 1.99 22.41 9.48
N ILE A 383 0.72 22.24 9.17
CA ILE A 383 -0.28 23.31 9.11
C ILE A 383 -1.39 23.05 10.12
N THR A 384 -1.84 24.12 10.77
CA THR A 384 -2.93 24.06 11.76
C THR A 384 -4.22 24.67 11.22
N ASN A 385 -4.11 25.52 10.19
CA ASN A 385 -5.24 26.13 9.53
C ASN A 385 -5.23 25.76 8.04
N LEU A 386 -6.41 25.41 7.49
CA LEU A 386 -6.58 25.07 6.08
C LEU A 386 -6.27 26.24 5.13
N THR A 387 -6.31 27.48 5.59
CA THR A 387 -5.89 28.67 4.81
C THR A 387 -4.39 28.70 4.50
N GLU A 388 -3.59 27.93 5.24
CA GLU A 388 -2.15 27.77 5.00
C GLU A 388 -1.86 26.77 3.87
N LEU A 389 -2.88 26.02 3.42
CA LEU A 389 -2.76 25.07 2.32
C LEU A 389 -2.65 25.84 0.99
N LYS A 390 -1.44 26.28 0.65
CA LYS A 390 -1.11 26.91 -0.63
C LYS A 390 -0.77 25.84 -1.66
N LEU A 391 -1.68 25.60 -2.60
CA LEU A 391 -1.55 24.60 -3.67
C LEU A 391 -0.88 25.18 -4.92
#